data_763735e7accc275797be82c03210702a
#
_entry.id   763735e7accc275797be82c03210702a
#
_cell.length_a   1.000
_cell.length_b   1.000
_cell.length_c   1.000
_cell.angle_alpha   90.00
_cell.angle_beta   90.00
_cell.angle_gamma   90.00
#
_symmetry.space_group_name_H-M   'P 1'
#
loop_
_entity.id
_entity.type
_entity.pdbx_description
1 polymer ?
#
loop_
_entity_poly.entity_id
_entity_poly.type
_entity_poly.pdbx_seq_one_letter_code
_entity_poly.pdbx_strand_id
1 'polypeptide(L)'
;MNIKLLLIITFIGKCACFSATSLNTPLYRYWNCIGFKHSFVDNKPYQFNVGEIPLVAWKSTNNTYLSTLNICKHFGSTLNEGKIEDGCLKCPYHGYKHSENDKCGVIVEHDNKLWWSYNPVEKVPQTIPYIGEDFVSDYIEYEMNENLPFCMYNSMDINHAEHIHSGIFGFGSDIPVKNYKHIKKAENIIGTSFDHYSKENIKLMNKNVSFGTEAFTSNYHEYIYPSTTWSVVS
;
A
#
# COMPACT_ATOMS: atom_id res chain seq x y z
N MET A 1 27.14 14.42 -0.27
CA MET A 1 26.36 13.23 -0.63
C MET A 1 24.89 13.62 -0.42
N ASN A 2 24.20 13.98 -1.48
CA ASN A 2 22.77 14.37 -1.36
C ASN A 2 21.96 13.11 -1.12
N ILE A 3 21.47 12.93 0.08
CA ILE A 3 20.56 11.82 0.40
C ILE A 3 19.19 12.24 -0.13
N LYS A 4 18.73 11.56 -1.19
CA LYS A 4 17.36 11.70 -1.64
C LYS A 4 16.49 10.82 -0.76
N LEU A 5 15.52 11.41 -0.06
CA LEU A 5 14.54 10.68 0.74
C LEU A 5 13.36 10.29 -0.16
N LEU A 6 13.10 9.00 -0.28
CA LEU A 6 11.90 8.47 -0.91
C LEU A 6 10.98 7.93 0.19
N LEU A 7 9.82 8.54 0.35
CA LEU A 7 8.78 8.06 1.27
C LEU A 7 7.72 7.32 0.45
N ILE A 8 7.56 6.02 0.72
CA ILE A 8 6.51 5.20 0.12
C ILE A 8 5.53 4.86 1.23
N ILE A 9 4.29 5.30 1.07
CA ILE A 9 3.21 4.98 1.99
C ILE A 9 2.21 4.12 1.23
N THR A 10 2.06 2.88 1.68
CA THR A 10 1.04 1.97 1.17
C THR A 10 0.02 1.73 2.29
N PHE A 11 -1.23 2.03 2.01
CA PHE A 11 -2.31 1.86 2.96
C PHE A 11 -2.99 0.51 2.78
N ILE A 12 -3.05 -0.28 3.85
CA ILE A 12 -3.78 -1.53 3.91
C ILE A 12 -4.98 -1.30 4.82
N GLY A 13 -6.16 -1.11 4.22
CA GLY A 13 -7.36 -0.77 4.97
C GLY A 13 -8.14 -2.00 5.45
N LYS A 14 -8.61 -1.99 6.70
CA LYS A 14 -9.63 -2.90 7.20
C LYS A 14 -10.97 -2.16 7.28
N CYS A 15 -12.00 -2.70 6.64
CA CYS A 15 -13.37 -2.22 6.79
C CYS A 15 -14.29 -3.36 7.26
N ALA A 16 -15.13 -3.09 8.25
CA ALA A 16 -15.89 -4.11 8.97
C ALA A 16 -17.41 -4.03 8.70
N CYS A 17 -17.83 -4.08 7.44
CA CYS A 17 -19.24 -4.29 7.09
C CYS A 17 -19.36 -5.01 5.74
N PHE A 18 -20.01 -6.17 5.74
CA PHE A 18 -20.28 -6.96 4.54
C PHE A 18 -21.62 -6.52 3.94
N SER A 19 -21.59 -5.71 2.90
CA SER A 19 -22.69 -5.58 1.95
C SER A 19 -22.31 -6.36 0.68
N ALA A 20 -23.28 -6.96 0.00
CA ALA A 20 -23.05 -7.76 -1.21
C ALA A 20 -22.56 -6.85 -2.39
N THR A 21 -21.36 -6.34 -2.27
CA THR A 21 -20.73 -5.48 -3.25
C THR A 21 -20.28 -6.34 -4.42
N SER A 22 -20.65 -5.96 -5.62
CA SER A 22 -20.20 -6.67 -6.82
C SER A 22 -18.68 -6.59 -6.96
N LEU A 23 -18.01 -7.74 -7.05
CA LEU A 23 -16.57 -7.83 -7.31
C LEU A 23 -16.11 -7.18 -8.63
N ASN A 24 -17.05 -6.75 -9.45
CA ASN A 24 -16.78 -6.04 -10.70
C ASN A 24 -16.62 -4.51 -10.52
N THR A 25 -16.65 -4.00 -9.30
CA THR A 25 -16.37 -2.58 -9.07
C THR A 25 -14.89 -2.27 -9.34
N PRO A 26 -14.53 -1.03 -9.70
CA PRO A 26 -13.15 -0.64 -9.93
C PRO A 26 -12.21 -1.02 -8.80
N LEU A 27 -12.63 -0.87 -7.53
CA LEU A 27 -11.82 -1.22 -6.36
C LEU A 27 -11.22 -2.63 -6.44
N TYR A 28 -11.99 -3.62 -6.89
CA TYR A 28 -11.54 -5.02 -6.94
C TYR A 28 -10.84 -5.39 -8.25
N ARG A 29 -10.94 -4.56 -9.26
CA ARG A 29 -10.33 -4.79 -10.59
C ARG A 29 -8.98 -4.12 -10.76
N TYR A 30 -8.67 -3.10 -9.96
CA TYR A 30 -7.32 -2.55 -9.87
C TYR A 30 -6.49 -3.35 -8.86
N TRP A 31 -5.18 -3.17 -8.93
CA TRP A 31 -4.26 -3.84 -8.04
C TRP A 31 -4.25 -3.22 -6.64
N ASN A 32 -4.57 -4.01 -5.66
CA ASN A 32 -4.53 -3.65 -4.24
C ASN A 32 -3.26 -4.22 -3.62
N CYS A 33 -2.43 -3.39 -3.02
CA CYS A 33 -1.32 -3.87 -2.21
C CYS A 33 -1.87 -4.52 -0.94
N ILE A 34 -1.54 -5.78 -0.72
CA ILE A 34 -2.06 -6.56 0.41
C ILE A 34 -1.02 -6.83 1.49
N GLY A 35 0.23 -6.48 1.29
CA GLY A 35 1.30 -6.58 2.27
C GLY A 35 2.67 -6.74 1.63
N PHE A 36 3.70 -6.70 2.45
CA PHE A 36 5.06 -7.01 2.02
C PHE A 36 5.27 -8.51 1.95
N LYS A 37 6.14 -8.96 1.04
CA LYS A 37 6.46 -10.37 0.89
C LYS A 37 6.91 -11.04 2.20
N HIS A 38 7.70 -10.34 3.00
CA HIS A 38 8.20 -10.86 4.27
C HIS A 38 7.12 -11.07 5.35
N SER A 39 5.97 -10.39 5.23
CA SER A 39 4.82 -10.57 6.14
C SER A 39 4.07 -11.88 5.88
N PHE A 40 4.32 -12.52 4.72
CA PHE A 40 3.72 -13.80 4.35
C PHE A 40 4.60 -14.95 4.83
N VAL A 41 4.26 -15.48 5.98
CA VAL A 41 4.97 -16.64 6.56
C VAL A 41 4.59 -17.91 5.81
N ASP A 42 5.60 -18.67 5.35
CA ASP A 42 5.36 -19.95 4.67
C ASP A 42 4.56 -20.91 5.56
N ASN A 43 3.70 -21.70 4.93
CA ASN A 43 2.79 -22.67 5.58
C ASN A 43 1.76 -22.08 6.54
N LYS A 44 1.51 -20.76 6.48
CA LYS A 44 0.43 -20.13 7.22
C LYS A 44 -0.49 -19.38 6.26
N PRO A 45 -1.83 -19.41 6.52
CA PRO A 45 -2.74 -18.53 5.81
C PRO A 45 -2.51 -17.07 6.24
N TYR A 46 -2.58 -16.17 5.29
CA TYR A 46 -2.48 -14.73 5.51
C TYR A 46 -3.83 -14.08 5.24
N GLN A 47 -4.43 -13.48 6.28
CA GLN A 47 -5.69 -12.77 6.18
C GLN A 47 -5.44 -11.33 5.73
N PHE A 48 -6.27 -10.85 4.80
CA PHE A 48 -6.30 -9.46 4.37
C PHE A 48 -7.72 -9.07 3.96
N ASN A 49 -7.97 -7.79 3.85
CA ASN A 49 -9.23 -7.26 3.33
C ASN A 49 -8.97 -6.38 2.12
N VAL A 50 -9.87 -6.43 1.15
CA VAL A 50 -9.94 -5.42 0.09
C VAL A 50 -11.32 -4.78 0.17
N GLY A 51 -11.35 -3.51 0.56
CA GLY A 51 -12.60 -2.89 0.97
C GLY A 51 -13.27 -3.69 2.09
N GLU A 52 -14.51 -4.10 1.86
CA GLU A 52 -15.30 -4.87 2.83
C GLU A 52 -15.15 -6.40 2.69
N ILE A 53 -14.36 -6.87 1.73
CA ILE A 53 -14.27 -8.30 1.43
C ILE A 53 -13.11 -8.91 2.22
N PRO A 54 -13.41 -9.82 3.16
CA PRO A 54 -12.39 -10.59 3.86
C PRO A 54 -11.85 -11.69 2.96
N LEU A 55 -10.55 -11.72 2.81
CA LEU A 55 -9.81 -12.66 1.98
C LEU A 55 -8.74 -13.37 2.80
N VAL A 56 -8.33 -14.51 2.32
CA VAL A 56 -7.20 -15.25 2.86
C VAL A 56 -6.31 -15.71 1.70
N ALA A 57 -5.01 -15.51 1.84
CA ALA A 57 -4.00 -15.96 0.90
C ALA A 57 -3.13 -17.07 1.51
N TRP A 58 -2.60 -17.92 0.66
CA TRP A 58 -1.62 -18.94 1.01
C TRP A 58 -0.71 -19.25 -0.18
N LYS A 59 0.38 -19.92 0.10
CA LYS A 59 1.34 -20.34 -0.93
C LYS A 59 1.10 -21.80 -1.30
N SER A 60 0.95 -22.06 -2.59
CA SER A 60 0.81 -23.42 -3.13
C SER A 60 2.15 -24.14 -3.18
N THR A 61 2.12 -25.44 -3.49
CA THR A 61 3.34 -26.24 -3.70
C THR A 61 4.22 -25.74 -4.83
N ASN A 62 3.64 -25.04 -5.82
CA ASN A 62 4.36 -24.46 -6.96
C ASN A 62 4.91 -23.06 -6.67
N ASN A 63 4.97 -22.66 -5.40
CA ASN A 63 5.38 -21.30 -4.99
C ASN A 63 4.49 -20.16 -5.53
N THR A 64 3.30 -20.45 -6.03
CA THR A 64 2.33 -19.42 -6.43
C THR A 64 1.46 -19.04 -5.25
N TYR A 65 1.11 -17.76 -5.15
CA TYR A 65 0.16 -17.30 -4.15
C TYR A 65 -1.27 -17.51 -4.66
N LEU A 66 -2.08 -18.12 -3.82
CA LEU A 66 -3.51 -18.33 -4.05
C LEU A 66 -4.30 -17.52 -3.03
N SER A 67 -5.51 -17.14 -3.37
CA SER A 67 -6.44 -16.48 -2.44
C SER A 67 -7.87 -16.98 -2.63
N THR A 68 -8.63 -16.92 -1.56
CA THR A 68 -10.08 -17.17 -1.58
C THR A 68 -10.77 -16.25 -0.56
N LEU A 69 -12.10 -16.23 -0.57
CA LEU A 69 -12.84 -15.59 0.50
C LEU A 69 -12.49 -16.24 1.85
N ASN A 70 -12.35 -15.44 2.90
CA ASN A 70 -12.09 -15.97 4.24
C ASN A 70 -13.33 -16.64 4.86
N ILE A 71 -14.01 -17.45 4.04
CA ILE A 71 -15.24 -18.16 4.37
C ILE A 71 -15.18 -19.54 3.74
N CYS A 72 -15.25 -20.57 4.56
CA CYS A 72 -15.27 -21.96 4.10
C CYS A 72 -16.56 -22.29 3.36
N LYS A 73 -16.45 -22.83 2.14
CA LYS A 73 -17.60 -23.25 1.32
C LYS A 73 -18.46 -24.33 1.96
N HIS A 74 -17.89 -25.11 2.89
CA HIS A 74 -18.60 -26.22 3.52
C HIS A 74 -19.61 -25.71 4.55
N PHE A 75 -19.17 -24.91 5.52
CA PHE A 75 -20.02 -24.45 6.65
C PHE A 75 -19.76 -23.02 7.10
N GLY A 76 -19.15 -22.18 6.27
CA GLY A 76 -19.00 -20.76 6.54
C GLY A 76 -17.97 -20.39 7.62
N SER A 77 -17.20 -21.35 8.13
CA SER A 77 -16.13 -21.06 9.09
C SER A 77 -15.05 -20.18 8.45
N THR A 78 -14.39 -19.34 9.24
CA THR A 78 -13.22 -18.57 8.80
C THR A 78 -12.04 -19.49 8.47
N LEU A 79 -11.21 -19.09 7.53
CA LEU A 79 -10.11 -19.91 7.02
C LEU A 79 -8.74 -19.43 7.50
N ASN A 80 -8.63 -18.24 8.06
CA ASN A 80 -7.38 -17.65 8.53
C ASN A 80 -6.68 -18.45 9.65
N GLU A 81 -7.44 -19.24 10.42
CA GLU A 81 -6.91 -20.17 11.44
C GLU A 81 -6.63 -21.57 10.89
N GLY A 82 -6.75 -21.74 9.59
CA GLY A 82 -6.50 -23.00 8.90
C GLY A 82 -5.02 -23.37 8.83
N LYS A 83 -4.74 -24.48 8.15
CA LYS A 83 -3.38 -24.98 7.93
C LYS A 83 -3.15 -25.21 6.43
N ILE A 84 -1.93 -25.07 5.99
CA ILE A 84 -1.54 -25.40 4.63
C ILE A 84 -0.99 -26.82 4.61
N GLU A 85 -1.68 -27.71 3.86
CA GLU A 85 -1.29 -29.10 3.66
C GLU A 85 -1.31 -29.41 2.17
N ASP A 86 -0.21 -29.89 1.63
CA ASP A 86 -0.04 -30.24 0.20
C ASP A 86 -0.41 -29.07 -0.74
N GLY A 87 -0.08 -27.83 -0.34
CA GLY A 87 -0.39 -26.62 -1.09
C GLY A 87 -1.87 -26.20 -1.08
N CYS A 88 -2.70 -26.90 -0.30
CA CYS A 88 -4.11 -26.57 -0.09
C CYS A 88 -4.33 -25.94 1.28
N LEU A 89 -5.25 -24.98 1.35
CA LEU A 89 -5.69 -24.41 2.62
C LEU A 89 -6.78 -25.29 3.23
N LYS A 90 -6.48 -25.91 4.37
CA LYS A 90 -7.39 -26.78 5.11
C LYS A 90 -8.16 -25.98 6.17
N CYS A 91 -9.48 -26.03 6.08
CA CYS A 91 -10.39 -25.40 7.02
C CYS A 91 -10.17 -25.94 8.45
N PRO A 92 -10.09 -25.06 9.47
CA PRO A 92 -9.84 -25.48 10.84
C PRO A 92 -11.03 -26.23 11.46
N TYR A 93 -12.23 -26.06 10.89
CA TYR A 93 -13.44 -26.61 11.50
C TYR A 93 -13.66 -28.09 11.16
N HIS A 94 -13.73 -28.43 9.85
CA HIS A 94 -13.98 -29.82 9.42
C HIS A 94 -12.92 -30.37 8.44
N GLY A 95 -11.82 -29.64 8.23
CA GLY A 95 -10.74 -30.12 7.36
C GLY A 95 -11.03 -30.04 5.85
N TYR A 96 -12.07 -29.31 5.43
CA TYR A 96 -12.32 -29.09 4.01
C TYR A 96 -11.10 -28.43 3.35
N LYS A 97 -10.62 -29.00 2.24
CA LYS A 97 -9.43 -28.50 1.51
C LYS A 97 -9.86 -27.53 0.40
N HIS A 98 -9.34 -26.31 0.49
CA HIS A 98 -9.43 -25.29 -0.55
C HIS A 98 -8.19 -25.34 -1.42
N SER A 99 -8.38 -25.40 -2.73
CA SER A 99 -7.33 -25.52 -3.72
C SER A 99 -7.36 -24.38 -4.75
N GLU A 100 -6.58 -24.47 -5.79
CA GLU A 100 -6.60 -23.52 -6.90
C GLU A 100 -7.99 -23.38 -7.55
N ASN A 101 -8.82 -24.41 -7.52
CA ASN A 101 -10.19 -24.36 -8.05
C ASN A 101 -11.12 -23.46 -7.23
N ASP A 102 -10.72 -23.12 -6.00
CA ASP A 102 -11.47 -22.25 -5.10
C ASP A 102 -10.95 -20.81 -5.09
N LYS A 103 -10.02 -20.50 -5.98
CA LYS A 103 -9.39 -19.18 -6.00
C LYS A 103 -10.36 -18.04 -6.24
N CYS A 104 -10.13 -16.94 -5.53
CA CYS A 104 -10.81 -15.66 -5.70
C CYS A 104 -9.76 -14.60 -5.97
N GLY A 105 -9.68 -14.15 -7.21
CA GLY A 105 -8.68 -13.18 -7.64
C GLY A 105 -7.31 -13.77 -7.97
N VAL A 106 -6.40 -12.89 -8.27
CA VAL A 106 -5.01 -13.17 -8.66
C VAL A 106 -4.09 -12.43 -7.71
N ILE A 107 -3.03 -13.09 -7.25
CA ILE A 107 -1.95 -12.46 -6.49
C ILE A 107 -0.68 -12.49 -7.33
N VAL A 108 0.00 -11.36 -7.39
CA VAL A 108 1.34 -11.25 -7.99
C VAL A 108 2.32 -10.63 -7.01
N GLU A 109 3.56 -11.04 -7.11
CA GLU A 109 4.67 -10.42 -6.40
C GLU A 109 5.31 -9.37 -7.31
N HIS A 110 5.41 -8.13 -6.81
CA HIS A 110 6.08 -7.05 -7.50
C HIS A 110 6.63 -6.04 -6.48
N ASP A 111 7.87 -5.58 -6.65
CA ASP A 111 8.56 -4.63 -5.75
C ASP A 111 8.54 -5.08 -4.27
N ASN A 112 8.84 -6.35 -4.02
CA ASN A 112 8.84 -6.93 -2.68
C ASN A 112 7.51 -6.82 -1.92
N LYS A 113 6.43 -6.61 -2.67
CA LYS A 113 5.04 -6.56 -2.19
C LYS A 113 4.20 -7.59 -2.89
N LEU A 114 3.10 -7.97 -2.26
CA LEU A 114 2.06 -8.78 -2.86
C LEU A 114 0.87 -7.89 -3.23
N TRP A 115 0.39 -8.09 -4.45
CA TRP A 115 -0.71 -7.33 -5.04
C TRP A 115 -1.83 -8.27 -5.41
N TRP A 116 -3.02 -7.91 -5.02
CA TRP A 116 -4.23 -8.67 -5.33
C TRP A 116 -5.17 -7.89 -6.25
N SER A 117 -5.79 -8.59 -7.18
CA SER A 117 -6.90 -8.11 -7.99
C SER A 117 -7.88 -9.24 -8.27
N TYR A 118 -9.17 -8.95 -8.29
CA TYR A 118 -10.18 -9.96 -8.66
C TYR A 118 -10.12 -10.34 -10.13
N ASN A 119 -10.07 -9.34 -11.00
CA ASN A 119 -9.97 -9.51 -12.45
C ASN A 119 -9.21 -8.31 -13.01
N PRO A 120 -7.88 -8.36 -13.05
CA PRO A 120 -7.06 -7.22 -13.37
C PRO A 120 -7.35 -6.66 -14.77
N VAL A 121 -7.53 -5.35 -14.85
CA VAL A 121 -7.74 -4.61 -16.11
C VAL A 121 -6.44 -4.09 -16.71
N GLU A 122 -5.38 -4.09 -15.92
CA GLU A 122 -4.08 -3.56 -16.31
C GLU A 122 -2.93 -4.36 -15.69
N LYS A 123 -1.70 -4.07 -16.12
CA LYS A 123 -0.49 -4.61 -15.49
C LYS A 123 -0.34 -4.04 -14.08
N VAL A 124 0.36 -4.79 -13.21
CA VAL A 124 0.71 -4.29 -11.87
C VAL A 124 1.40 -2.94 -12.01
N PRO A 125 0.97 -1.91 -11.29
CA PRO A 125 1.57 -0.60 -11.39
C PRO A 125 3.04 -0.66 -10.94
N GLN A 126 3.87 0.04 -11.66
CA GLN A 126 5.24 0.27 -11.21
C GLN A 126 5.19 1.27 -10.05
N THR A 127 5.39 0.78 -8.85
CA THR A 127 5.17 1.56 -7.63
C THR A 127 6.33 2.44 -7.24
N ILE A 128 7.49 2.21 -7.81
CA ILE A 128 8.68 2.98 -7.46
C ILE A 128 9.33 3.41 -8.76
N PRO A 129 9.47 4.73 -9.02
CA PRO A 129 10.36 5.17 -10.07
C PRO A 129 11.75 4.61 -9.77
N TYR A 130 12.49 4.29 -10.80
CA TYR A 130 13.83 3.72 -10.69
C TYR A 130 14.61 4.31 -9.50
N ILE A 131 14.86 3.47 -8.53
CA ILE A 131 15.76 3.78 -7.41
C ILE A 131 17.12 3.29 -7.86
N GLY A 132 18.02 4.23 -8.19
CA GLY A 132 19.40 3.90 -8.56
C GLY A 132 20.16 3.29 -7.38
N GLU A 133 21.38 2.84 -7.62
CA GLU A 133 22.26 2.19 -6.64
C GLU A 133 22.55 3.05 -5.39
N ASP A 134 22.27 4.35 -5.45
CA ASP A 134 22.50 5.31 -4.36
C ASP A 134 21.38 5.39 -3.31
N PHE A 135 20.36 4.55 -3.41
CA PHE A 135 19.24 4.56 -2.47
C PHE A 135 19.30 3.41 -1.47
N VAL A 136 19.02 3.72 -0.23
CA VAL A 136 18.72 2.73 0.80
C VAL A 136 17.21 2.70 0.98
N SER A 137 16.61 1.53 0.84
CA SER A 137 15.16 1.32 1.10
C SER A 137 14.97 0.58 2.42
N ASP A 138 13.98 1.02 3.18
CA ASP A 138 13.52 0.37 4.39
C ASP A 138 11.99 0.32 4.41
N TYR A 139 11.42 -0.56 5.23
CA TYR A 139 9.98 -0.82 5.27
C TYR A 139 9.46 -0.67 6.69
N ILE A 140 8.35 0.04 6.81
CA ILE A 140 7.59 0.13 8.05
C ILE A 140 6.16 -0.30 7.75
N GLU A 141 5.64 -1.25 8.54
CA GLU A 141 4.25 -1.69 8.48
C GLU A 141 3.58 -1.41 9.83
N TYR A 142 2.44 -0.75 9.81
CA TYR A 142 1.63 -0.52 11.01
C TYR A 142 0.15 -0.46 10.66
N GLU A 143 -0.69 -0.84 11.63
CA GLU A 143 -2.15 -0.77 11.49
C GLU A 143 -2.66 0.58 11.98
N MET A 144 -3.62 1.14 11.23
CA MET A 144 -4.35 2.35 11.63
C MET A 144 -5.84 2.05 11.70
N ASN A 145 -6.53 2.60 12.71
CA ASN A 145 -7.97 2.49 12.88
C ASN A 145 -8.75 3.55 12.08
N GLU A 146 -8.20 3.95 10.93
CA GLU A 146 -8.79 4.96 10.07
C GLU A 146 -9.26 4.34 8.75
N ASN A 147 -10.24 4.98 8.11
CA ASN A 147 -10.68 4.53 6.81
C ASN A 147 -9.69 4.92 5.71
N LEU A 148 -9.58 4.07 4.70
CA LEU A 148 -8.63 4.27 3.60
C LEU A 148 -8.77 5.63 2.90
N PRO A 149 -9.97 6.14 2.55
CA PRO A 149 -10.10 7.48 1.96
C PRO A 149 -9.50 8.58 2.83
N PHE A 150 -9.69 8.54 4.14
CA PHE A 150 -9.10 9.54 5.03
C PHE A 150 -7.57 9.50 4.99
N CYS A 151 -6.97 8.32 5.07
CA CYS A 151 -5.53 8.15 4.94
C CYS A 151 -5.00 8.69 3.61
N MET A 152 -5.72 8.41 2.51
CA MET A 152 -5.37 8.89 1.18
C MET A 152 -5.46 10.42 1.07
N TYR A 153 -6.53 11.02 1.57
CA TYR A 153 -6.68 12.48 1.60
C TYR A 153 -5.56 13.13 2.40
N ASN A 154 -5.24 12.59 3.58
CA ASN A 154 -4.15 13.11 4.41
C ASN A 154 -2.80 13.04 3.70
N SER A 155 -2.49 11.97 2.98
CA SER A 155 -1.23 11.84 2.25
C SER A 155 -1.16 12.71 0.99
N MET A 156 -2.30 13.15 0.46
CA MET A 156 -2.37 14.05 -0.70
C MET A 156 -2.48 15.53 -0.32
N ASP A 157 -2.77 15.83 0.93
CA ASP A 157 -2.82 17.21 1.43
C ASP A 157 -1.40 17.76 1.61
N ILE A 158 -1.01 18.63 0.71
CA ILE A 158 0.34 19.22 0.69
C ILE A 158 0.58 20.25 1.79
N ASN A 159 -0.49 20.81 2.38
CA ASN A 159 -0.38 21.87 3.37
C ASN A 159 -0.38 21.36 4.81
N HIS A 160 -0.92 20.17 5.09
CA HIS A 160 -1.03 19.68 6.46
C HIS A 160 0.33 19.54 7.15
N ALA A 161 1.37 19.18 6.40
CA ALA A 161 2.71 18.97 6.94
C ALA A 161 3.27 20.20 7.64
N GLU A 162 2.97 21.41 7.13
CA GLU A 162 3.41 22.68 7.73
C GLU A 162 2.83 22.90 9.11
N HIS A 163 1.61 22.48 9.34
CA HIS A 163 0.88 22.72 10.57
C HIS A 163 0.93 21.55 11.55
N ILE A 164 0.72 20.34 11.04
CA ILE A 164 0.58 19.14 11.88
C ILE A 164 1.95 18.54 12.24
N HIS A 165 2.89 18.57 11.30
CA HIS A 165 4.23 18.01 11.49
C HIS A 165 5.29 19.10 11.71
N SER A 166 4.88 20.25 12.25
CA SER A 166 5.80 21.35 12.58
C SER A 166 6.97 20.84 13.44
N GLY A 167 8.19 21.12 12.99
CA GLY A 167 9.42 20.68 13.65
C GLY A 167 9.93 19.29 13.24
N ILE A 168 9.18 18.56 12.41
CA ILE A 168 9.61 17.28 11.82
C ILE A 168 9.75 17.44 10.30
N PHE A 169 8.66 17.68 9.60
CA PHE A 169 8.59 17.94 8.16
C PHE A 169 8.12 19.34 7.83
N GLY A 170 7.24 19.91 8.67
CA GLY A 170 6.71 21.23 8.53
C GLY A 170 7.47 22.23 9.42
N PHE A 171 7.47 23.48 9.02
CA PHE A 171 8.22 24.53 9.70
C PHE A 171 7.30 25.56 10.36
N GLY A 172 5.96 25.33 10.29
CA GLY A 172 4.97 26.30 10.75
C GLY A 172 5.11 27.61 9.95
N SER A 173 5.52 27.51 8.70
CA SER A 173 5.76 28.69 7.88
C SER A 173 4.49 29.02 7.11
N ASP A 174 4.10 30.30 7.13
CA ASP A 174 3.04 30.82 6.27
C ASP A 174 3.49 31.01 4.81
N ILE A 175 4.62 30.39 4.44
CA ILE A 175 5.16 30.48 3.07
C ILE A 175 4.37 29.50 2.20
N PRO A 176 3.57 29.98 1.24
CA PRO A 176 2.77 29.11 0.41
C PRO A 176 3.65 28.27 -0.52
N VAL A 177 3.20 27.08 -0.82
CA VAL A 177 3.79 26.25 -1.88
C VAL A 177 3.75 26.99 -3.22
N LYS A 178 4.79 26.82 -4.02
CA LYS A 178 4.90 27.42 -5.35
C LYS A 178 4.81 26.38 -6.44
N ASN A 179 4.61 26.81 -7.67
CA ASN A 179 4.68 25.97 -8.88
C ASN A 179 3.79 24.72 -8.82
N TYR A 180 2.67 24.81 -8.10
CA TYR A 180 1.74 23.69 -8.00
C TYR A 180 1.20 23.28 -9.36
N LYS A 181 1.27 21.98 -9.66
CA LYS A 181 0.74 21.36 -10.86
C LYS A 181 0.02 20.06 -10.51
N HIS A 182 -1.11 19.88 -11.15
CA HIS A 182 -1.85 18.63 -11.11
C HIS A 182 -1.58 17.83 -12.39
N ILE A 183 -1.26 16.55 -12.25
CA ILE A 183 -0.82 15.69 -13.34
C ILE A 183 -1.69 14.44 -13.36
N LYS A 184 -2.42 14.21 -14.45
CA LYS A 184 -3.12 12.96 -14.68
C LYS A 184 -2.28 12.09 -15.61
N LYS A 185 -1.69 11.01 -15.10
CA LYS A 185 -0.88 10.06 -15.88
C LYS A 185 -1.69 8.96 -16.53
N ALA A 186 -2.71 8.47 -15.81
CA ALA A 186 -3.61 7.42 -16.27
C ALA A 186 -4.97 7.60 -15.60
N GLU A 187 -5.92 6.75 -15.90
CA GLU A 187 -7.25 6.83 -15.30
C GLU A 187 -7.22 6.62 -13.77
N ASN A 188 -6.33 5.75 -13.31
CA ASN A 188 -6.14 5.41 -11.91
C ASN A 188 -4.87 6.03 -11.29
N ILE A 189 -4.14 6.90 -12.00
CA ILE A 189 -2.89 7.50 -11.54
C ILE A 189 -2.97 9.00 -11.67
N ILE A 190 -2.92 9.68 -10.53
CA ILE A 190 -2.85 11.14 -10.45
C ILE A 190 -1.63 11.54 -9.65
N GLY A 191 -1.00 12.64 -10.05
CA GLY A 191 0.15 13.19 -9.36
C GLY A 191 0.02 14.69 -9.11
N THR A 192 0.81 15.18 -8.19
CA THR A 192 0.99 16.61 -7.92
C THR A 192 2.47 16.91 -7.83
N SER A 193 2.88 18.03 -8.38
CA SER A 193 4.22 18.56 -8.15
C SER A 193 4.12 20.00 -7.62
N PHE A 194 5.01 20.36 -6.74
CA PHE A 194 5.07 21.67 -6.12
C PHE A 194 6.43 21.92 -5.51
N ASP A 195 6.77 23.18 -5.33
CA ASP A 195 7.96 23.59 -4.61
C ASP A 195 7.57 24.01 -3.19
N HIS A 196 8.24 23.43 -2.23
CA HIS A 196 8.03 23.62 -0.82
C HIS A 196 9.26 24.25 -0.17
N TYR A 197 9.08 25.22 0.73
CA TYR A 197 10.21 25.83 1.42
C TYR A 197 10.76 24.89 2.49
N SER A 198 12.06 24.64 2.43
CA SER A 198 12.75 23.77 3.38
C SER A 198 13.82 24.57 4.13
N LYS A 199 13.94 24.34 5.42
CA LYS A 199 15.06 24.84 6.23
C LYS A 199 16.31 23.97 6.00
N GLU A 200 17.47 24.58 6.22
CA GLU A 200 18.77 23.90 6.08
C GLU A 200 18.85 22.59 6.85
N ASN A 201 18.33 22.58 8.06
CA ASN A 201 18.41 21.42 8.93
C ASN A 201 17.02 21.09 9.53
N ILE A 202 16.61 19.85 9.40
CA ILE A 202 15.44 19.32 10.07
C ILE A 202 15.81 18.13 10.95
N LYS A 203 15.03 17.91 11.98
CA LYS A 203 15.19 16.78 12.87
C LYS A 203 14.24 15.67 12.45
N LEU A 204 14.78 14.64 11.81
CA LEU A 204 14.02 13.49 11.38
C LEU A 204 14.40 12.27 12.25
N MET A 205 13.42 11.67 12.95
CA MET A 205 13.63 10.49 13.79
C MET A 205 14.86 10.61 14.72
N ASN A 206 15.00 11.72 15.43
CA ASN A 206 16.14 12.05 16.29
C ASN A 206 17.50 12.23 15.61
N LYS A 207 17.53 12.27 14.28
CA LYS A 207 18.73 12.62 13.51
C LYS A 207 18.57 13.98 12.89
N ASN A 208 19.61 14.79 12.91
CA ASN A 208 19.65 16.03 12.13
C ASN A 208 19.93 15.66 10.67
N VAL A 209 18.99 16.02 9.80
CA VAL A 209 19.13 15.87 8.35
C VAL A 209 19.33 17.25 7.77
N SER A 210 20.44 17.44 7.04
CA SER A 210 20.75 18.69 6.37
C SER A 210 20.32 18.59 4.90
N PHE A 211 19.54 19.55 4.45
CA PHE A 211 19.19 19.72 3.03
C PHE A 211 20.10 20.75 2.31
N GLY A 212 21.18 21.15 2.95
CA GLY A 212 22.16 22.08 2.38
C GLY A 212 21.88 23.52 2.79
N THR A 213 21.02 24.22 2.11
CA THR A 213 20.66 25.63 2.38
C THR A 213 19.16 25.79 2.46
N GLU A 214 18.71 26.83 3.17
CA GLU A 214 17.29 27.23 3.12
C GLU A 214 16.90 27.51 1.67
N ALA A 215 15.98 26.73 1.13
CA ALA A 215 15.58 26.85 -0.26
C ALA A 215 14.19 26.21 -0.47
N PHE A 216 13.62 26.49 -1.63
CA PHE A 216 12.50 25.69 -2.13
C PHE A 216 13.05 24.37 -2.67
N THR A 217 12.49 23.27 -2.17
CA THR A 217 12.73 21.92 -2.68
C THR A 217 11.57 21.51 -3.56
N SER A 218 11.88 20.85 -4.67
CA SER A 218 10.84 20.31 -5.55
C SER A 218 10.31 18.99 -5.01
N ASN A 219 9.01 18.88 -4.95
CA ASN A 219 8.32 17.71 -4.46
C ASN A 219 7.41 17.13 -5.55
N TYR A 220 7.31 15.84 -5.57
CA TYR A 220 6.40 15.11 -6.43
C TYR A 220 5.69 14.03 -5.63
N HIS A 221 4.35 14.06 -5.64
CA HIS A 221 3.51 13.06 -5.00
C HIS A 221 2.67 12.37 -6.06
N GLU A 222 2.53 11.08 -5.97
CA GLU A 222 1.67 10.30 -6.87
C GLU A 222 0.75 9.40 -6.08
N TYR A 223 -0.50 9.37 -6.48
CA TYR A 223 -1.51 8.46 -6.01
C TYR A 223 -1.89 7.48 -7.10
N ILE A 224 -1.78 6.19 -6.79
CA ILE A 224 -2.18 5.08 -7.63
C ILE A 224 -3.39 4.43 -6.97
N TYR A 225 -4.56 4.62 -7.60
CA TYR A 225 -5.79 4.00 -7.11
C TYR A 225 -5.64 2.47 -7.09
N PRO A 226 -6.10 1.76 -6.06
CA PRO A 226 -6.94 2.29 -4.98
C PRO A 226 -6.18 2.66 -3.70
N SER A 227 -4.93 2.33 -3.52
CA SER A 227 -4.37 2.29 -2.16
C SER A 227 -2.90 2.68 -2.03
N THR A 228 -2.25 3.15 -3.08
CA THR A 228 -0.81 3.42 -3.04
C THR A 228 -0.51 4.89 -3.28
N THR A 229 0.34 5.46 -2.44
CA THR A 229 0.96 6.77 -2.67
C THR A 229 2.47 6.65 -2.60
N TRP A 230 3.18 7.51 -3.31
CA TRP A 230 4.59 7.70 -3.14
C TRP A 230 4.97 9.16 -3.36
N SER A 231 6.09 9.56 -2.78
CA SER A 231 6.56 10.93 -2.82
C SER A 231 8.07 10.98 -3.03
N VAL A 232 8.51 11.94 -3.81
CA VAL A 232 9.93 12.27 -4.00
C VAL A 232 10.16 13.71 -3.62
N VAL A 233 11.21 13.95 -2.85
CA VAL A 233 11.72 15.28 -2.50
C VAL A 233 13.11 15.42 -3.08
N SER A 234 13.34 16.45 -3.87
CA SER A 234 14.62 16.67 -4.59
C SER A 234 15.14 18.09 -4.42
#